data_f3547ab8ae35bba9c5ca9ce937f36fa0
#
_entry.id   f3547ab8ae35bba9c5ca9ce937f36fa0
#
_cell.length_a   1.000
_cell.length_b   1.000
_cell.length_c   1.000
_cell.angle_alpha   90.00
_cell.angle_beta   90.00
_cell.angle_gamma   90.00
#
_symmetry.space_group_name_H-M   'P 1'
#
loop_
_entity.id
_entity.type
_entity.pdbx_description
1 polymer ?
#
loop_
_entity_poly.entity_id
_entity_poly.type
_entity_poly.pdbx_seq_one_letter_code
_entity_poly.pdbx_strand_id
1 'polypeptide(L)'
;MAERNTAEELDDVYEIKYSTDAMTGGADKRMYLYYQLADSIKKADSVDIIVSFLMESGVKMLLGELDNALKRGAKIRILTGNYLGITQPSALYLIKHKLGEQVDLRFYNEKNRSFHPKSYMFHYKDYSELYIGSSNISRSALTSGIEWNYRFSNKTDPINYEKFYNTFVDLFENHSIVIDDEELKKYSKNWHRPAVSKDLDRYDLQDDKETSNQIPLFEPRGAQIEALCALENTRAEGARRALVQAATGV
;
A
#
# COMPACT_ATOMS: atom_id res chain seq x y z
N MET A 1 -2.13 -49.60 -19.58
CA MET A 1 -1.87 -48.29 -20.17
C MET A 1 -3.08 -47.41 -19.93
N ALA A 2 -3.20 -46.87 -18.77
CA ALA A 2 -4.21 -45.82 -18.43
C ALA A 2 -3.97 -45.28 -17.04
N GLU A 3 -2.88 -44.54 -16.81
CA GLU A 3 -2.66 -43.81 -15.55
C GLU A 3 -1.64 -42.68 -15.73
N ARG A 4 -1.80 -41.86 -16.79
CA ARG A 4 -0.91 -40.68 -16.98
C ARG A 4 -1.65 -39.37 -17.31
N ASN A 5 -2.96 -39.26 -17.08
CA ASN A 5 -3.68 -38.02 -17.43
C ASN A 5 -4.37 -37.31 -16.27
N THR A 6 -4.21 -37.77 -15.03
CA THR A 6 -4.98 -37.20 -13.93
C THR A 6 -4.35 -35.97 -13.26
N ALA A 7 -3.05 -35.81 -13.33
CA ALA A 7 -2.37 -34.68 -12.68
C ALA A 7 -2.41 -33.39 -13.54
N GLU A 8 -2.17 -33.50 -14.85
CA GLU A 8 -2.24 -32.35 -15.78
C GLU A 8 -3.68 -31.86 -15.97
N GLU A 9 -4.67 -32.76 -16.05
CA GLU A 9 -6.08 -32.36 -16.10
C GLU A 9 -6.57 -31.75 -14.80
N LEU A 10 -6.05 -32.16 -13.65
CA LEU A 10 -6.37 -31.55 -12.35
C LEU A 10 -5.75 -30.16 -12.20
N ASP A 11 -4.53 -29.93 -12.70
CA ASP A 11 -3.89 -28.63 -12.69
C ASP A 11 -4.62 -27.63 -13.60
N ASP A 12 -5.00 -28.04 -14.82
CA ASP A 12 -5.80 -27.22 -15.74
C ASP A 12 -7.20 -26.90 -15.18
N VAL A 13 -7.86 -27.85 -14.53
CA VAL A 13 -9.16 -27.62 -13.87
C VAL A 13 -9.02 -26.72 -12.64
N TYR A 14 -7.90 -26.80 -11.92
CA TYR A 14 -7.61 -25.90 -10.80
C TYR A 14 -7.30 -24.48 -11.30
N GLU A 15 -6.54 -24.29 -12.37
CA GLU A 15 -6.30 -22.98 -12.97
C GLU A 15 -7.59 -22.32 -13.45
N ILE A 16 -8.46 -23.04 -14.14
CA ILE A 16 -9.76 -22.53 -14.62
C ILE A 16 -10.68 -22.19 -13.45
N LYS A 17 -10.69 -22.97 -12.38
CA LYS A 17 -11.56 -22.78 -11.24
C LYS A 17 -11.20 -21.56 -10.38
N TYR A 18 -9.95 -21.11 -10.43
CA TYR A 18 -9.46 -19.96 -9.64
C TYR A 18 -9.03 -18.76 -10.47
N SER A 19 -9.14 -18.83 -11.79
CA SER A 19 -8.95 -17.70 -12.70
C SER A 19 -10.20 -16.83 -12.71
N THR A 20 -10.31 -15.96 -11.72
CA THR A 20 -11.40 -14.99 -11.64
C THR A 20 -10.86 -13.60 -11.39
N ASP A 21 -11.55 -12.59 -11.96
CA ASP A 21 -11.27 -11.18 -11.70
C ASP A 21 -11.85 -10.69 -10.37
N ALA A 22 -12.68 -11.52 -9.71
CA ALA A 22 -13.23 -11.25 -8.40
C ALA A 22 -12.38 -11.91 -7.30
N MET A 23 -11.93 -11.10 -6.34
CA MET A 23 -11.17 -11.53 -5.17
C MET A 23 -12.02 -11.26 -3.94
N THR A 24 -12.39 -12.30 -3.22
CA THR A 24 -13.33 -12.19 -2.08
C THR A 24 -12.66 -12.41 -0.72
N GLY A 25 -11.33 -12.58 -0.70
CA GLY A 25 -10.57 -12.84 0.53
C GLY A 25 -10.84 -14.23 1.12
N GLY A 26 -10.49 -14.42 2.37
CA GLY A 26 -10.74 -15.66 3.10
C GLY A 26 -9.49 -16.53 3.29
N ALA A 27 -9.69 -17.83 3.59
CA ALA A 27 -8.62 -18.74 4.01
C ALA A 27 -7.67 -19.18 2.87
N ASP A 28 -8.09 -19.08 1.62
CA ASP A 28 -7.22 -19.46 0.49
C ASP A 28 -6.22 -18.36 0.18
N LYS A 29 -4.96 -18.59 0.53
CA LYS A 29 -3.86 -17.63 0.31
C LYS A 29 -3.71 -17.20 -1.15
N ARG A 30 -4.07 -18.04 -2.12
CA ARG A 30 -4.01 -17.70 -3.55
C ARG A 30 -4.99 -16.60 -3.94
N MET A 31 -6.05 -16.43 -3.15
CA MET A 31 -7.07 -15.38 -3.33
C MET A 31 -6.72 -14.07 -2.62
N TYR A 32 -5.57 -13.98 -1.94
CA TYR A 32 -5.13 -12.74 -1.30
C TYR A 32 -4.79 -11.68 -2.34
N LEU A 33 -5.33 -10.49 -2.14
CA LEU A 33 -5.06 -9.34 -3.00
C LEU A 33 -3.55 -9.06 -3.11
N TYR A 34 -2.78 -9.30 -2.04
CA TYR A 34 -1.34 -9.13 -2.02
C TYR A 34 -0.63 -9.79 -3.21
N TYR A 35 -0.93 -11.05 -3.51
CA TYR A 35 -0.25 -11.78 -4.60
C TYR A 35 -0.58 -11.19 -5.97
N GLN A 36 -1.82 -10.74 -6.16
CA GLN A 36 -2.25 -10.10 -7.40
C GLN A 36 -1.55 -8.75 -7.59
N LEU A 37 -1.53 -7.92 -6.54
CA LEU A 37 -0.82 -6.63 -6.59
C LEU A 37 0.68 -6.82 -6.79
N ALA A 38 1.30 -7.76 -6.09
CA ALA A 38 2.73 -8.05 -6.24
C ALA A 38 3.09 -8.46 -7.68
N ASP A 39 2.28 -9.31 -8.29
CA ASP A 39 2.48 -9.72 -9.70
C ASP A 39 2.30 -8.54 -10.67
N SER A 40 1.28 -7.72 -10.47
CA SER A 40 1.05 -6.52 -11.29
C SER A 40 2.17 -5.49 -11.12
N ILE A 41 2.62 -5.22 -9.89
CA ILE A 41 3.76 -4.30 -9.61
C ILE A 41 5.04 -4.77 -10.33
N LYS A 42 5.31 -6.07 -10.34
CA LYS A 42 6.50 -6.65 -11.01
C LYS A 42 6.56 -6.36 -12.50
N LYS A 43 5.42 -6.17 -13.15
CA LYS A 43 5.30 -6.07 -14.60
C LYS A 43 5.01 -4.66 -15.09
N ALA A 44 4.45 -3.80 -14.24
CA ALA A 44 3.98 -2.47 -14.62
C ALA A 44 5.12 -1.49 -14.91
N ASP A 45 4.91 -0.62 -15.89
CA ASP A 45 5.74 0.55 -16.23
C ASP A 45 5.39 1.76 -15.36
N SER A 46 4.14 1.82 -14.88
CA SER A 46 3.73 2.76 -13.83
C SER A 46 2.61 2.21 -12.95
N VAL A 47 2.57 2.71 -11.71
CA VAL A 47 1.64 2.27 -10.67
C VAL A 47 0.98 3.49 -10.04
N ASP A 48 -0.35 3.51 -10.02
CA ASP A 48 -1.16 4.51 -9.36
C ASP A 48 -1.99 3.87 -8.26
N ILE A 49 -1.85 4.37 -7.05
CA ILE A 49 -2.56 3.84 -5.87
C ILE A 49 -3.39 4.95 -5.26
N ILE A 50 -4.67 4.67 -5.01
CA ILE A 50 -5.54 5.55 -4.24
C ILE A 50 -6.22 4.74 -3.14
N VAL A 51 -5.94 5.09 -1.88
CA VAL A 51 -6.48 4.39 -0.71
C VAL A 51 -6.85 5.36 0.39
N SER A 52 -7.86 5.02 1.18
CA SER A 52 -8.36 5.88 2.24
C SER A 52 -7.38 6.08 3.37
N PHE A 53 -6.57 5.05 3.66
CA PHE A 53 -5.53 5.08 4.67
C PHE A 53 -4.41 4.08 4.39
N LEU A 54 -3.28 4.31 5.05
CA LEU A 54 -2.08 3.47 5.01
C LEU A 54 -1.73 3.01 6.42
N MET A 55 -1.52 1.69 6.59
CA MET A 55 -0.92 1.13 7.79
C MET A 55 0.50 0.63 7.50
N GLU A 56 1.37 0.76 8.48
CA GLU A 56 2.77 0.34 8.38
C GLU A 56 2.91 -1.14 7.97
N SER A 57 2.05 -2.00 8.52
CA SER A 57 2.01 -3.42 8.24
C SER A 57 1.81 -3.73 6.76
N GLY A 58 0.85 -3.07 6.11
CA GLY A 58 0.57 -3.24 4.68
C GLY A 58 1.66 -2.63 3.79
N VAL A 59 2.17 -1.45 4.17
CA VAL A 59 3.27 -0.81 3.43
C VAL A 59 4.50 -1.71 3.43
N LYS A 60 4.88 -2.29 4.58
CA LYS A 60 6.03 -3.23 4.68
C LYS A 60 5.89 -4.42 3.73
N MET A 61 4.69 -4.90 3.50
CA MET A 61 4.47 -6.02 2.57
C MET A 61 4.79 -5.64 1.12
N LEU A 62 4.43 -4.43 0.69
CA LEU A 62 4.58 -3.99 -0.69
C LEU A 62 5.94 -3.32 -0.97
N LEU A 63 6.69 -2.92 0.07
CA LEU A 63 7.95 -2.17 -0.08
C LEU A 63 8.94 -2.81 -1.04
N GLY A 64 9.16 -4.11 -0.94
CA GLY A 64 10.13 -4.81 -1.77
C GLY A 64 9.76 -4.78 -3.25
N GLU A 65 8.48 -4.97 -3.56
CA GLU A 65 7.99 -4.97 -4.94
C GLU A 65 7.99 -3.57 -5.53
N LEU A 66 7.61 -2.56 -4.74
CA LEU A 66 7.64 -1.15 -5.16
C LEU A 66 9.09 -0.68 -5.39
N ASP A 67 10.03 -1.01 -4.50
CA ASP A 67 11.45 -0.70 -4.67
C ASP A 67 12.03 -1.35 -5.94
N ASN A 68 11.69 -2.62 -6.19
CA ASN A 68 12.10 -3.31 -7.41
C ASN A 68 11.49 -2.68 -8.67
N ALA A 69 10.24 -2.21 -8.61
CA ALA A 69 9.61 -1.48 -9.70
C ALA A 69 10.32 -0.17 -9.99
N LEU A 70 10.65 0.63 -8.97
CA LEU A 70 11.42 1.87 -9.11
C LEU A 70 12.81 1.62 -9.74
N LYS A 71 13.51 0.58 -9.30
CA LYS A 71 14.81 0.17 -9.88
C LYS A 71 14.72 -0.19 -11.35
N ARG A 72 13.56 -0.65 -11.83
CA ARG A 72 13.29 -0.87 -13.26
C ARG A 72 12.92 0.41 -14.02
N GLY A 73 12.74 1.54 -13.34
CA GLY A 73 12.35 2.81 -13.92
C GLY A 73 10.82 3.06 -13.91
N ALA A 74 10.05 2.24 -13.21
CA ALA A 74 8.61 2.45 -13.09
C ALA A 74 8.30 3.73 -12.32
N LYS A 75 7.22 4.42 -12.72
CA LYS A 75 6.72 5.61 -12.01
C LYS A 75 5.66 5.18 -10.99
N ILE A 76 5.71 5.72 -9.78
CA ILE A 76 4.75 5.38 -8.73
C ILE A 76 4.13 6.65 -8.16
N ARG A 77 2.78 6.70 -8.17
CA ARG A 77 1.99 7.76 -7.54
C ARG A 77 1.09 7.13 -6.48
N ILE A 78 1.05 7.72 -5.29
CA ILE A 78 0.21 7.24 -4.18
C ILE A 78 -0.59 8.42 -3.64
N LEU A 79 -1.91 8.33 -3.74
CA LEU A 79 -2.84 9.25 -3.10
C LEU A 79 -3.51 8.56 -1.91
N THR A 80 -3.32 9.14 -0.74
CA THR A 80 -3.97 8.66 0.48
C THR A 80 -4.70 9.78 1.21
N GLY A 81 -5.45 9.44 2.22
CA GLY A 81 -6.11 10.39 3.09
C GLY A 81 -5.86 10.08 4.57
N ASN A 82 -6.46 10.88 5.43
CA ASN A 82 -6.48 10.62 6.86
C ASN A 82 -7.90 10.24 7.32
N TYR A 83 -8.48 9.24 6.67
CA TYR A 83 -9.80 8.75 7.04
C TYR A 83 -9.80 8.25 8.49
N LEU A 84 -10.64 8.87 9.32
CA LEU A 84 -10.75 8.60 10.77
C LEU A 84 -9.41 8.64 11.55
N GLY A 85 -8.39 9.31 11.04
CA GLY A 85 -7.07 9.37 11.67
C GLY A 85 -6.25 8.08 11.58
N ILE A 86 -6.63 7.13 10.71
CA ILE A 86 -6.04 5.78 10.68
C ILE A 86 -4.66 5.77 9.99
N THR A 87 -4.42 6.63 8.99
CA THR A 87 -3.11 6.65 8.30
C THR A 87 -1.98 6.84 9.30
N GLN A 88 -1.08 5.87 9.36
CA GLN A 88 0.03 5.88 10.32
C GLN A 88 1.20 6.73 9.80
N PRO A 89 1.76 7.64 10.61
CA PRO A 89 2.95 8.41 10.24
C PRO A 89 4.13 7.54 9.85
N SER A 90 4.31 6.39 10.48
CA SER A 90 5.34 5.41 10.15
C SER A 90 5.16 4.81 8.75
N ALA A 91 3.92 4.61 8.28
CA ALA A 91 3.64 4.16 6.93
C ALA A 91 4.10 5.18 5.88
N LEU A 92 3.81 6.46 6.11
CA LEU A 92 4.25 7.57 5.25
C LEU A 92 5.78 7.70 5.26
N TYR A 93 6.39 7.61 6.44
CA TYR A 93 7.84 7.60 6.61
C TYR A 93 8.50 6.48 5.81
N LEU A 94 7.99 5.26 5.90
CA LEU A 94 8.53 4.12 5.16
C LEU A 94 8.49 4.34 3.64
N ILE A 95 7.38 4.82 3.10
CA ILE A 95 7.27 5.13 1.66
C ILE A 95 8.30 6.19 1.30
N LYS A 96 8.29 7.33 1.99
CA LYS A 96 9.14 8.47 1.65
C LYS A 96 10.63 8.17 1.77
N HIS A 97 11.07 7.55 2.88
CA HIS A 97 12.49 7.35 3.16
C HIS A 97 13.07 6.01 2.67
N LYS A 98 12.24 5.02 2.37
CA LYS A 98 12.71 3.75 1.78
C LYS A 98 12.62 3.71 0.28
N LEU A 99 11.60 4.35 -0.30
CA LEU A 99 11.42 4.42 -1.75
C LEU A 99 11.91 5.74 -2.35
N GLY A 100 12.16 6.74 -1.52
CA GLY A 100 12.74 8.03 -1.93
C GLY A 100 11.78 8.94 -2.71
N GLU A 101 12.34 10.00 -3.27
CA GLU A 101 11.62 11.02 -4.04
C GLU A 101 11.09 10.52 -5.41
N GLN A 102 11.36 9.27 -5.76
CA GLN A 102 10.83 8.65 -6.98
C GLN A 102 9.36 8.25 -6.85
N VAL A 103 8.82 8.24 -5.63
CA VAL A 103 7.39 8.05 -5.36
C VAL A 103 6.74 9.40 -5.12
N ASP A 104 5.78 9.77 -5.97
CA ASP A 104 4.93 10.94 -5.72
C ASP A 104 3.83 10.56 -4.72
N LEU A 105 4.07 10.87 -3.45
CA LEU A 105 3.18 10.56 -2.33
C LEU A 105 2.41 11.81 -1.92
N ARG A 106 1.08 11.74 -1.99
CA ARG A 106 0.20 12.88 -1.70
C ARG A 106 -0.93 12.53 -0.73
N PHE A 107 -1.35 13.56 0.03
CA PHE A 107 -2.55 13.56 0.85
C PHE A 107 -3.69 14.26 0.14
N TYR A 108 -4.88 13.62 0.14
CA TYR A 108 -6.14 14.29 -0.19
C TYR A 108 -6.43 15.43 0.79
N ASN A 109 -6.69 16.65 0.28
CA ASN A 109 -6.73 17.87 1.09
C ASN A 109 -8.05 18.66 0.96
N GLU A 110 -9.16 18.01 0.64
CA GLU A 110 -10.48 18.67 0.64
C GLU A 110 -11.12 18.63 2.02
N LYS A 111 -11.43 19.80 2.56
CA LYS A 111 -12.21 19.93 3.78
C LYS A 111 -13.67 19.59 3.51
N ASN A 112 -14.33 18.99 4.48
CA ASN A 112 -15.77 18.67 4.44
C ASN A 112 -16.20 17.62 3.39
N ARG A 113 -15.26 16.87 2.81
CA ARG A 113 -15.55 15.77 1.91
C ARG A 113 -14.85 14.50 2.39
N SER A 114 -15.64 13.44 2.63
CA SER A 114 -15.10 12.14 3.01
C SER A 114 -14.28 11.54 1.87
N PHE A 115 -13.09 11.01 2.20
CA PHE A 115 -12.20 10.34 1.24
C PHE A 115 -12.08 8.87 1.60
N HIS A 116 -12.74 8.00 0.81
CA HIS A 116 -12.81 6.57 1.12
C HIS A 116 -12.62 5.65 -0.10
N PRO A 117 -11.86 6.03 -1.14
CA PRO A 117 -11.58 5.13 -2.27
C PRO A 117 -10.54 4.07 -1.90
N LYS A 118 -10.55 2.95 -2.63
CA LYS A 118 -9.49 1.95 -2.65
C LYS A 118 -9.41 1.39 -4.06
N SER A 119 -8.34 1.77 -4.74
CA SER A 119 -8.07 1.30 -6.09
C SER A 119 -6.58 1.28 -6.36
N TYR A 120 -6.17 0.32 -7.19
CA TYR A 120 -4.80 0.09 -7.61
C TYR A 120 -4.80 -0.01 -9.12
N MET A 121 -4.05 0.85 -9.81
CA MET A 121 -3.98 0.91 -11.26
C MET A 121 -2.56 0.59 -11.71
N PHE A 122 -2.45 -0.24 -12.71
CA PHE A 122 -1.19 -0.71 -13.26
C PHE A 122 -1.19 -0.45 -14.75
N HIS A 123 -0.17 0.27 -15.22
CA HIS A 123 -0.03 0.64 -16.61
C HIS A 123 1.13 -0.14 -17.22
N TYR A 124 0.83 -0.85 -18.28
CA TYR A 124 1.77 -1.63 -19.06
C TYR A 124 1.90 -1.00 -20.46
N LYS A 125 2.85 -1.45 -21.24
CA LYS A 125 3.09 -0.91 -22.58
C LYS A 125 1.83 -0.87 -23.48
N ASP A 126 1.02 -1.93 -23.46
CA ASP A 126 -0.07 -2.11 -24.42
C ASP A 126 -1.48 -2.08 -23.79
N TYR A 127 -1.58 -2.03 -22.47
CA TYR A 127 -2.85 -1.99 -21.75
C TYR A 127 -2.66 -1.47 -20.34
N SER A 128 -3.75 -1.29 -19.63
CA SER A 128 -3.76 -0.96 -18.21
C SER A 128 -4.86 -1.74 -17.50
N GLU A 129 -4.62 -2.09 -16.27
CA GLU A 129 -5.60 -2.77 -15.41
C GLU A 129 -5.85 -1.99 -14.13
N LEU A 130 -6.99 -2.22 -13.55
CA LEU A 130 -7.46 -1.56 -12.35
C LEU A 130 -8.11 -2.58 -11.42
N TYR A 131 -7.69 -2.56 -10.15
CA TYR A 131 -8.32 -3.26 -9.05
C TYR A 131 -9.10 -2.24 -8.23
N ILE A 132 -10.36 -2.51 -7.95
CA ILE A 132 -11.22 -1.67 -7.11
C ILE A 132 -11.95 -2.54 -6.10
N GLY A 133 -12.08 -2.05 -4.87
CA GLY A 133 -12.78 -2.80 -3.84
C GLY A 133 -12.75 -2.18 -2.46
N SER A 134 -12.70 -3.04 -1.44
CA SER A 134 -12.72 -2.62 -0.04
C SER A 134 -11.34 -2.53 0.60
N SER A 135 -10.28 -3.09 -0.02
CA SER A 135 -8.95 -3.24 0.58
C SER A 135 -8.16 -1.94 0.64
N ASN A 136 -7.84 -1.47 1.83
CA ASN A 136 -6.79 -0.48 2.07
C ASN A 136 -5.41 -1.15 2.15
N ILE A 137 -4.34 -0.37 2.29
CA ILE A 137 -3.00 -0.90 2.53
C ILE A 137 -2.83 -1.17 4.03
N SER A 138 -3.31 -2.33 4.46
CA SER A 138 -3.03 -2.97 5.75
C SER A 138 -2.74 -4.45 5.53
N ARG A 139 -2.06 -5.11 6.46
CA ARG A 139 -1.75 -6.55 6.32
C ARG A 139 -3.03 -7.36 6.15
N SER A 140 -3.97 -7.20 7.07
CA SER A 140 -5.24 -7.96 7.05
C SER A 140 -6.02 -7.75 5.76
N ALA A 141 -6.12 -6.51 5.26
CA ALA A 141 -6.85 -6.22 4.02
C ALA A 141 -6.15 -6.79 2.77
N LEU A 142 -4.83 -6.92 2.80
CA LEU A 142 -4.06 -7.48 1.69
C LEU A 142 -3.97 -9.03 1.74
N THR A 143 -4.28 -9.65 2.89
CA THR A 143 -4.13 -11.10 3.12
C THR A 143 -5.42 -11.73 3.63
N SER A 144 -5.47 -12.08 4.90
CA SER A 144 -6.48 -12.94 5.54
C SER A 144 -7.85 -12.31 5.74
N GLY A 145 -7.95 -11.00 5.63
CA GLY A 145 -9.22 -10.27 5.77
C GLY A 145 -10.23 -10.66 4.68
N ILE A 146 -11.51 -10.63 5.04
CA ILE A 146 -12.58 -10.79 4.06
C ILE A 146 -12.82 -9.45 3.38
N GLU A 147 -12.17 -9.29 2.23
CA GLU A 147 -12.23 -8.09 1.41
C GLU A 147 -12.70 -8.47 0.00
N TRP A 148 -13.52 -7.62 -0.58
CA TRP A 148 -13.99 -7.82 -1.94
C TRP A 148 -13.32 -6.85 -2.88
N ASN A 149 -12.64 -7.40 -3.89
CA ASN A 149 -12.00 -6.61 -4.93
C ASN A 149 -12.34 -7.20 -6.29
N TYR A 150 -12.38 -6.34 -7.29
CA TYR A 150 -12.63 -6.72 -8.67
C TYR A 150 -11.59 -6.10 -9.58
N ARG A 151 -11.07 -6.90 -10.53
CA ARG A 151 -10.12 -6.45 -11.54
C ARG A 151 -10.80 -6.29 -12.88
N PHE A 152 -10.46 -5.25 -13.60
CA PHE A 152 -10.78 -5.06 -15.01
C PHE A 152 -9.70 -4.23 -15.71
N SER A 153 -9.76 -4.13 -17.02
CA SER A 153 -8.77 -3.43 -17.82
C SER A 153 -9.41 -2.44 -18.80
N ASN A 154 -8.59 -1.53 -19.33
CA ASN A 154 -9.02 -0.66 -20.42
C ASN A 154 -9.36 -1.39 -21.73
N LYS A 155 -9.02 -2.69 -21.83
CA LYS A 155 -9.41 -3.56 -22.95
C LYS A 155 -10.77 -4.23 -22.73
N THR A 156 -11.07 -4.61 -21.49
CA THR A 156 -12.32 -5.30 -21.14
C THR A 156 -13.45 -4.35 -20.83
N ASP A 157 -13.15 -3.21 -20.20
CA ASP A 157 -14.11 -2.17 -19.84
C ASP A 157 -13.48 -0.76 -19.96
N PRO A 158 -13.28 -0.26 -21.19
CA PRO A 158 -12.59 0.99 -21.43
C PRO A 158 -13.31 2.21 -20.83
N ILE A 159 -14.63 2.22 -20.84
CA ILE A 159 -15.43 3.37 -20.38
C ILE A 159 -15.29 3.56 -18.87
N ASN A 160 -15.45 2.49 -18.10
CA ASN A 160 -15.32 2.57 -16.64
C ASN A 160 -13.85 2.77 -16.23
N TYR A 161 -12.89 2.11 -16.93
CA TYR A 161 -11.49 2.35 -16.70
C TYR A 161 -11.12 3.84 -16.82
N GLU A 162 -11.49 4.45 -17.94
CA GLU A 162 -11.22 5.87 -18.21
C GLU A 162 -11.86 6.78 -17.14
N LYS A 163 -13.07 6.48 -16.73
CA LYS A 163 -13.77 7.23 -15.68
C LYS A 163 -13.01 7.20 -14.36
N PHE A 164 -12.54 6.03 -13.91
CA PHE A 164 -11.78 5.89 -12.67
C PHE A 164 -10.41 6.56 -12.79
N TYR A 165 -9.71 6.35 -13.90
CA TYR A 165 -8.40 6.94 -14.14
C TYR A 165 -8.45 8.48 -14.17
N ASN A 166 -9.37 9.06 -14.92
CA ASN A 166 -9.52 10.52 -15.00
C ASN A 166 -9.91 11.11 -13.63
N THR A 167 -10.73 10.41 -12.86
CA THR A 167 -11.06 10.83 -11.49
C THR A 167 -9.85 10.76 -10.58
N PHE A 168 -9.02 9.70 -10.67
CA PHE A 168 -7.76 9.62 -9.93
C PHE A 168 -6.83 10.79 -10.28
N VAL A 169 -6.63 11.07 -11.57
CA VAL A 169 -5.77 12.17 -12.03
C VAL A 169 -6.27 13.51 -11.48
N ASP A 170 -7.57 13.79 -11.56
CA ASP A 170 -8.16 15.02 -11.03
C ASP A 170 -7.92 15.15 -9.52
N LEU A 171 -8.21 14.10 -8.74
CA LEU A 171 -8.00 14.11 -7.29
C LEU A 171 -6.52 14.27 -6.93
N PHE A 172 -5.64 13.63 -7.70
CA PHE A 172 -4.21 13.66 -7.48
C PHE A 172 -3.62 15.05 -7.78
N GLU A 173 -3.97 15.65 -8.91
CA GLU A 173 -3.37 16.91 -9.34
C GLU A 173 -4.03 18.14 -8.69
N ASN A 174 -5.36 18.13 -8.51
CA ASN A 174 -6.12 19.31 -8.15
C ASN A 174 -6.62 19.33 -6.70
N HIS A 175 -6.67 18.16 -6.01
CA HIS A 175 -7.30 18.01 -4.69
C HIS A 175 -6.37 17.37 -3.65
N SER A 176 -5.06 17.43 -3.87
CA SER A 176 -4.08 16.84 -2.96
C SER A 176 -2.90 17.76 -2.70
N ILE A 177 -2.15 17.45 -1.64
CA ILE A 177 -0.88 18.09 -1.32
C ILE A 177 0.23 17.04 -1.29
N VAL A 178 1.42 17.43 -1.73
CA VAL A 178 2.62 16.59 -1.64
C VAL A 178 2.99 16.40 -0.17
N ILE A 179 3.32 15.17 0.19
CA ILE A 179 3.84 14.85 1.53
C ILE A 179 5.38 14.99 1.47
N ASP A 180 5.86 16.20 1.75
CA ASP A 180 7.27 16.45 2.00
C ASP A 180 7.64 16.20 3.47
N ASP A 181 8.89 16.48 3.84
CA ASP A 181 9.37 16.28 5.21
C ASP A 181 8.65 17.18 6.22
N GLU A 182 8.27 18.39 5.82
CA GLU A 182 7.56 19.32 6.69
C GLU A 182 6.12 18.87 6.95
N GLU A 183 5.41 18.48 5.91
CA GLU A 183 4.05 17.93 6.06
C GLU A 183 4.06 16.61 6.84
N LEU A 184 5.05 15.73 6.63
CA LEU A 184 5.20 14.51 7.41
C LEU A 184 5.44 14.79 8.89
N LYS A 185 6.34 15.72 9.22
CA LYS A 185 6.59 16.17 10.61
C LYS A 185 5.35 16.77 11.25
N LYS A 186 4.67 17.67 10.53
CA LYS A 186 3.43 18.30 10.98
C LYS A 186 2.32 17.27 11.22
N TYR A 187 2.15 16.34 10.31
CA TYR A 187 1.20 15.25 10.44
C TYR A 187 1.52 14.37 11.65
N SER A 188 2.78 13.92 11.77
CA SER A 188 3.26 13.07 12.86
C SER A 188 3.07 13.72 14.24
N LYS A 189 3.38 15.01 14.36
CA LYS A 189 3.21 15.76 15.62
C LYS A 189 1.75 15.86 16.07
N ASN A 190 0.83 15.98 15.13
CA ASN A 190 -0.59 16.15 15.42
C ASN A 190 -1.38 14.82 15.41
N TRP A 191 -0.75 13.74 15.00
CA TRP A 191 -1.41 12.45 14.90
C TRP A 191 -1.56 11.80 16.29
N HIS A 192 -2.78 11.37 16.57
CA HIS A 192 -3.10 10.59 17.76
C HIS A 192 -3.72 9.27 17.29
N ARG A 193 -3.26 8.17 17.84
CA ARG A 193 -3.79 6.85 17.49
C ARG A 193 -5.29 6.79 17.78
N PRO A 194 -6.16 6.65 16.78
CA PRO A 194 -7.59 6.57 17.00
C PRO A 194 -7.97 5.26 17.68
N ALA A 195 -9.06 5.27 18.46
CA ALA A 195 -9.53 4.07 19.17
C ALA A 195 -9.82 2.91 18.21
N VAL A 196 -10.36 3.21 17.02
CA VAL A 196 -10.70 2.22 15.99
C VAL A 196 -9.46 1.52 15.43
N SER A 197 -8.27 2.11 15.48
CA SER A 197 -7.05 1.47 15.00
C SER A 197 -6.59 0.32 15.89
N LYS A 198 -7.04 0.25 17.14
CA LYS A 198 -6.71 -0.88 18.03
C LYS A 198 -7.27 -2.20 17.52
N ASP A 199 -8.45 -2.17 16.93
CA ASP A 199 -9.07 -3.36 16.37
C ASP A 199 -8.39 -3.76 15.04
N LEU A 200 -8.07 -2.79 14.19
CA LEU A 200 -7.32 -3.03 12.95
C LEU A 200 -5.92 -3.61 13.24
N ASP A 201 -5.18 -3.03 14.19
CA ASP A 201 -3.88 -3.55 14.63
C ASP A 201 -3.99 -4.98 15.19
N ARG A 202 -5.08 -5.29 15.88
CA ARG A 202 -5.32 -6.62 16.43
C ARG A 202 -5.44 -7.69 15.34
N TYR A 203 -6.13 -7.39 14.25
CA TYR A 203 -6.22 -8.29 13.10
C TYR A 203 -4.85 -8.42 12.40
N ASP A 204 -4.14 -7.32 12.21
CA ASP A 204 -2.80 -7.33 11.62
C ASP A 204 -1.79 -8.14 12.45
N LEU A 205 -1.85 -8.04 13.80
CA LEU A 205 -0.98 -8.80 14.71
C LEU A 205 -1.34 -10.29 14.83
N GLN A 206 -2.57 -10.68 14.57
CA GLN A 206 -2.97 -12.09 14.56
C GLN A 206 -2.32 -12.84 13.40
N ASP A 207 -2.25 -12.22 12.23
CA ASP A 207 -1.57 -12.78 11.06
C ASP A 207 -0.06 -12.96 11.28
N ASP A 208 0.59 -12.07 12.05
CA ASP A 208 2.02 -12.19 12.38
C ASP A 208 2.35 -13.38 13.29
N LYS A 209 1.42 -13.81 14.14
CA LYS A 209 1.64 -14.95 15.05
C LYS A 209 1.71 -16.30 14.32
N GLU A 210 1.09 -16.40 13.16
CA GLU A 210 1.18 -17.62 12.34
C GLU A 210 2.48 -17.68 11.52
N THR A 211 3.22 -16.57 11.37
CA THR A 211 4.35 -16.47 10.45
C THR A 211 5.70 -16.22 11.10
N SER A 212 5.79 -15.80 12.35
CA SER A 212 7.10 -15.56 12.97
C SER A 212 7.11 -15.44 14.50
N ASN A 213 8.16 -16.00 15.12
CA ASN A 213 8.65 -15.65 16.46
C ASN A 213 9.32 -14.26 16.49
N GLN A 214 8.83 -13.27 15.75
CA GLN A 214 9.47 -11.96 15.69
C GLN A 214 8.99 -11.07 16.84
N ILE A 215 9.96 -10.44 17.49
CA ILE A 215 9.75 -9.37 18.47
C ILE A 215 8.88 -8.28 17.81
N PRO A 216 7.78 -7.83 18.44
CA PRO A 216 6.95 -6.78 17.87
C PRO A 216 7.80 -5.54 17.61
N LEU A 217 7.92 -5.16 16.34
CA LEU A 217 8.58 -3.92 15.94
C LEU A 217 7.72 -2.76 16.44
N PHE A 218 8.28 -1.96 17.35
CA PHE A 218 7.62 -0.76 17.83
C PHE A 218 7.46 0.24 16.69
N GLU A 219 6.26 0.76 16.57
CA GLU A 219 5.92 1.79 15.62
C GLU A 219 6.50 3.15 16.05
N PRO A 220 7.38 3.77 15.25
CA PRO A 220 7.92 5.09 15.61
C PRO A 220 6.83 6.15 15.58
N ARG A 221 6.82 7.09 16.54
CA ARG A 221 5.79 8.12 16.70
C ARG A 221 6.38 9.48 17.00
N GLY A 222 5.66 10.53 16.65
CA GLY A 222 5.95 11.90 17.06
C GLY A 222 7.44 12.25 16.90
N ALA A 223 8.10 12.54 18.01
CA ALA A 223 9.52 12.89 18.03
C ALA A 223 10.45 11.81 17.46
N GLN A 224 10.05 10.53 17.52
CA GLN A 224 10.84 9.45 16.92
C GLN A 224 10.82 9.51 15.40
N ILE A 225 9.68 9.81 14.77
CA ILE A 225 9.60 10.05 13.31
C ILE A 225 10.44 11.27 12.94
N GLU A 226 10.36 12.35 13.70
CA GLU A 226 11.16 13.55 13.48
C GLU A 226 12.66 13.24 13.55
N ALA A 227 13.10 12.50 14.57
CA ALA A 227 14.50 12.07 14.72
C ALA A 227 14.96 11.16 13.57
N LEU A 228 14.14 10.21 13.12
CA LEU A 228 14.43 9.34 11.99
C LEU A 228 14.57 10.15 10.69
N CYS A 229 13.67 11.07 10.41
CA CYS A 229 13.77 11.96 9.26
C CYS A 229 15.06 12.81 9.28
N ALA A 230 15.41 13.38 10.45
CA ALA A 230 16.63 14.17 10.61
C ALA A 230 17.90 13.31 10.41
N LEU A 231 17.92 12.08 10.91
CA LEU A 231 19.03 11.14 10.74
C LEU A 231 19.25 10.75 9.27
N GLU A 232 18.17 10.45 8.54
CA GLU A 232 18.27 10.09 7.12
C GLU A 232 18.74 11.27 6.28
N ASN A 233 18.26 12.49 6.53
CA ASN A 233 18.71 13.69 5.83
C ASN A 233 20.21 13.95 6.11
N THR A 234 20.64 13.85 7.37
CA THR A 234 22.05 13.99 7.76
C THR A 234 22.94 12.94 7.10
N ARG A 235 22.42 11.73 6.94
CA ARG A 235 23.13 10.65 6.24
C ARG A 235 23.24 10.91 4.74
N ALA A 236 22.17 11.43 4.13
CA ALA A 236 22.18 11.82 2.70
C ALA A 236 23.19 12.92 2.40
N GLU A 237 23.43 13.83 3.38
CA GLU A 237 24.47 14.87 3.33
C GLU A 237 25.90 14.32 3.54
N GLY A 238 26.05 12.99 3.74
CA GLY A 238 27.34 12.33 3.84
C GLY A 238 27.88 12.16 5.29
N ALA A 239 27.15 12.54 6.31
CA ALA A 239 27.56 12.32 7.70
C ALA A 239 27.52 10.83 8.08
N ARG A 240 28.59 10.38 8.74
CA ARG A 240 28.71 8.98 9.20
C ARG A 240 28.30 8.79 10.66
N ARG A 241 28.08 9.85 11.40
CA ARG A 241 27.70 9.85 12.81
C ARG A 241 26.72 10.97 13.08
N ALA A 242 25.72 10.72 13.89
CA ALA A 242 24.78 11.71 14.39
C ALA A 242 24.46 11.44 15.87
N LEU A 243 24.13 12.48 16.60
CA LEU A 243 23.67 12.40 17.98
C LEU A 243 22.19 12.72 18.05
N VAL A 244 21.40 11.81 18.59
CA VAL A 244 19.99 12.07 18.90
C VAL A 244 19.88 12.25 20.41
N GLN A 245 19.40 13.41 20.84
CA GLN A 245 19.12 13.70 22.25
C GLN A 245 17.60 13.76 22.43
N ALA A 246 17.06 12.88 23.26
CA ALA A 246 15.65 12.85 23.59
C ALA A 246 15.45 12.94 25.11
N ALA A 247 14.40 13.63 25.54
CA ALA A 247 14.00 13.64 26.95
C ALA A 247 13.40 12.28 27.36
N THR A 248 13.47 11.96 28.65
CA THR A 248 12.82 10.76 29.21
C THR A 248 11.29 10.85 29.04
N GLY A 249 10.68 9.80 28.51
CA GLY A 249 9.22 9.72 28.27
C GLY A 249 8.76 10.16 26.87
N VAL A 250 9.68 10.34 25.95
CA VAL A 250 9.40 10.62 24.52
C VAL A 250 9.24 9.33 23.71
#